data_efb1ddafc4cf4215c0337d6f5469855a
#
_entry.id   efb1ddafc4cf4215c0337d6f5469855a
#
_cell.length_a   1.000
_cell.length_b   1.000
_cell.length_c   1.000
_cell.angle_alpha   90.00
_cell.angle_beta   90.00
_cell.angle_gamma   90.00
#
_symmetry.space_group_name_H-M   'P 1'
#
loop_
_entity.id
_entity.type
_entity.pdbx_description
1 polymer ?
#
loop_
_entity_poly.entity_id
_entity_poly.type
_entity_poly.pdbx_seq_one_letter_code
_entity_poly.pdbx_strand_id
1 'polypeptide(L)'
;LVLAKEAVGGRALVEQATLRTDFGRLFYEVKLRVEGVSTTLLLDAMNGERLSPITSELAPTIAAQYVRSPATVVGVEIERYTPRKRKRAYDAARVRFDDDGATEIVLDRQTGEILEDEGRWRKVHFAVMQLHQLNFFGFEKTLLNIPGVPILLMSLSGLLLWGFHRARARRAAVDGLAAAVSSRVPTAPEETTHA
;
A
#
# COMPACT_ATOMS: atom_id res chain seq x y z
N LEU A 1 28.29 15.37 -25.35
CA LEU A 1 27.55 15.16 -26.61
C LEU A 1 28.40 14.38 -27.62
N VAL A 2 29.70 14.67 -27.76
CA VAL A 2 30.62 13.98 -28.70
C VAL A 2 30.77 12.51 -28.29
N LEU A 3 31.04 12.23 -27.01
CA LEU A 3 31.19 10.88 -26.45
C LEU A 3 29.94 10.00 -26.63
N ALA A 4 28.73 10.58 -26.50
CA ALA A 4 27.51 9.85 -26.73
C ALA A 4 27.29 9.43 -28.19
N LYS A 5 27.76 10.26 -29.16
CA LYS A 5 27.73 9.94 -30.59
C LYS A 5 28.75 8.88 -30.96
N GLU A 6 29.94 8.92 -30.38
CA GLU A 6 30.98 7.91 -30.59
C GLU A 6 30.56 6.54 -30.05
N ALA A 7 29.93 6.51 -28.87
CA ALA A 7 29.47 5.28 -28.24
C ALA A 7 28.38 4.51 -29.03
N VAL A 8 27.73 5.14 -30.03
CA VAL A 8 26.64 4.57 -30.84
C VAL A 8 26.94 4.55 -32.34
N GLY A 9 28.20 4.81 -32.73
CA GLY A 9 28.60 4.67 -34.13
C GLY A 9 28.10 5.81 -35.07
N GLY A 10 27.87 7.00 -34.57
CA GLY A 10 27.74 8.24 -35.37
C GLY A 10 26.36 8.52 -35.99
N ARG A 11 25.38 7.58 -35.96
CA ARG A 11 24.02 7.74 -36.54
C ARG A 11 22.93 8.05 -35.52
N ALA A 12 23.29 8.31 -34.26
CA ALA A 12 22.34 8.58 -33.20
C ALA A 12 21.99 10.06 -33.10
N LEU A 13 20.72 10.37 -32.96
CA LEU A 13 20.23 11.69 -32.57
C LEU A 13 20.08 11.74 -31.04
N VAL A 14 20.80 12.65 -30.40
CA VAL A 14 20.62 12.88 -28.95
C VAL A 14 19.34 13.70 -28.75
N GLU A 15 18.35 13.11 -28.08
CA GLU A 15 17.10 13.77 -27.76
C GLU A 15 17.20 14.55 -26.44
N GLN A 16 17.85 13.94 -25.45
CA GLN A 16 17.98 14.50 -24.12
C GLN A 16 19.23 13.97 -23.44
N ALA A 17 19.91 14.83 -22.69
CA ALA A 17 20.97 14.45 -21.78
C ALA A 17 20.69 15.07 -20.42
N THR A 18 20.60 14.25 -19.37
CA THR A 18 20.31 14.68 -18.00
C THR A 18 21.43 14.20 -17.10
N LEU A 19 22.03 15.13 -16.35
CA LEU A 19 22.99 14.77 -15.31
C LEU A 19 22.22 14.28 -14.07
N ARG A 20 22.59 13.11 -13.60
CA ARG A 20 22.00 12.49 -12.40
C ARG A 20 23.08 12.17 -11.37
N THR A 21 22.68 12.23 -10.12
CA THR A 21 23.48 11.81 -8.97
C THR A 21 22.77 10.66 -8.31
N ASP A 22 23.04 9.46 -8.76
CA ASP A 22 22.55 8.23 -8.13
C ASP A 22 23.76 7.29 -7.95
N PHE A 23 23.63 6.31 -7.07
CA PHE A 23 24.65 5.27 -6.85
C PHE A 23 25.99 5.79 -6.30
N GLY A 24 25.96 6.96 -5.63
CA GLY A 24 27.19 7.62 -5.15
C GLY A 24 28.10 8.12 -6.26
N ARG A 25 27.64 8.18 -7.50
CA ARG A 25 28.36 8.64 -8.68
C ARG A 25 27.53 9.65 -9.48
N LEU A 26 28.24 10.51 -10.21
CA LEU A 26 27.65 11.39 -11.21
C LEU A 26 27.65 10.67 -12.55
N PHE A 27 26.51 10.64 -13.22
CA PHE A 27 26.40 10.08 -14.56
C PHE A 27 25.40 10.85 -15.42
N TYR A 28 25.59 10.75 -16.74
CA TYR A 28 24.64 11.27 -17.70
C TYR A 28 23.68 10.16 -18.13
N GLU A 29 22.39 10.40 -17.98
CA GLU A 29 21.34 9.64 -18.66
C GLU A 29 21.10 10.33 -20.01
N VAL A 30 21.45 9.64 -21.09
CA VAL A 30 21.34 10.16 -22.47
C VAL A 30 20.27 9.38 -23.21
N LYS A 31 19.20 10.05 -23.63
CA LYS A 31 18.19 9.49 -24.52
C LYS A 31 18.60 9.72 -25.96
N LEU A 32 18.72 8.64 -26.68
CA LEU A 32 19.15 8.62 -28.06
C LEU A 32 18.04 8.05 -28.95
N ARG A 33 17.93 8.58 -30.16
CA ARG A 33 17.13 7.96 -31.22
C ARG A 33 18.08 7.40 -32.29
N VAL A 34 18.02 6.08 -32.44
CA VAL A 34 18.78 5.35 -33.44
C VAL A 34 17.79 4.69 -34.38
N GLU A 35 17.81 5.06 -35.66
CA GLU A 35 16.90 4.49 -36.68
C GLU A 35 15.41 4.52 -36.27
N GLY A 36 14.99 5.58 -35.58
CA GLY A 36 13.61 5.75 -35.13
C GLY A 36 13.29 5.07 -33.79
N VAL A 37 14.20 4.30 -33.22
CA VAL A 37 14.04 3.65 -31.92
C VAL A 37 14.71 4.49 -30.84
N SER A 38 13.93 4.86 -29.80
CA SER A 38 14.49 5.55 -28.62
C SER A 38 15.15 4.54 -27.70
N THR A 39 16.40 4.82 -27.35
CA THR A 39 17.17 4.03 -26.38
C THR A 39 17.79 4.96 -25.33
N THR A 40 18.01 4.43 -24.13
CA THR A 40 18.67 5.18 -23.05
C THR A 40 20.08 4.62 -22.85
N LEU A 41 21.05 5.50 -22.70
CA LEU A 41 22.44 5.18 -22.44
C LEU A 41 22.88 5.89 -21.16
N LEU A 42 23.58 5.18 -20.28
CA LEU A 42 24.22 5.75 -19.12
C LEU A 42 25.72 5.91 -19.38
N LEU A 43 26.22 7.12 -19.10
CA LEU A 43 27.65 7.45 -19.22
C LEU A 43 28.14 8.01 -17.89
N ASP A 44 29.27 7.52 -17.41
CA ASP A 44 29.95 8.11 -16.26
C ASP A 44 30.33 9.58 -16.56
N ALA A 45 29.97 10.48 -15.65
CA ALA A 45 30.19 11.91 -15.87
C ALA A 45 31.64 12.32 -15.73
N MET A 46 32.47 11.51 -15.08
CA MET A 46 33.87 11.82 -14.82
C MET A 46 34.80 11.44 -16.00
N ASN A 47 34.57 10.27 -16.58
CA ASN A 47 35.44 9.70 -17.61
C ASN A 47 34.72 9.45 -18.94
N GLY A 48 33.39 9.58 -19.00
CA GLY A 48 32.59 9.33 -20.18
C GLY A 48 32.41 7.83 -20.51
N GLU A 49 32.83 6.96 -19.61
CA GLU A 49 32.72 5.53 -19.80
C GLU A 49 31.22 5.10 -19.87
N ARG A 50 30.95 4.16 -20.75
CA ARG A 50 29.60 3.62 -20.89
C ARG A 50 29.28 2.67 -19.73
N LEU A 51 28.26 3.01 -18.93
CA LEU A 51 27.80 2.21 -17.79
C LEU A 51 26.69 1.23 -18.18
N SER A 52 25.94 1.51 -19.26
CA SER A 52 24.86 0.62 -19.72
C SER A 52 25.32 -0.27 -20.87
N PRO A 53 24.91 -1.55 -20.92
CA PRO A 53 24.11 -2.23 -19.92
C PRO A 53 24.87 -2.47 -18.62
N ILE A 54 24.20 -2.23 -17.49
CA ILE A 54 24.78 -2.41 -16.15
C ILE A 54 25.30 -3.84 -16.01
N THR A 55 26.55 -3.95 -15.59
CA THR A 55 27.23 -5.24 -15.42
C THR A 55 26.82 -5.92 -14.11
N SER A 56 27.07 -7.22 -13.99
CA SER A 56 26.89 -7.95 -12.73
C SER A 56 27.73 -7.43 -11.57
N GLU A 57 28.82 -6.72 -11.87
CA GLU A 57 29.70 -6.09 -10.86
C GLU A 57 29.13 -4.77 -10.34
N LEU A 58 28.49 -3.99 -11.22
CA LEU A 58 27.92 -2.69 -10.88
C LEU A 58 26.52 -2.81 -10.25
N ALA A 59 25.74 -3.80 -10.66
CA ALA A 59 24.38 -4.02 -10.17
C ALA A 59 24.25 -4.10 -8.63
N PRO A 60 25.15 -4.80 -7.89
CA PRO A 60 25.14 -4.82 -6.43
C PRO A 60 25.30 -3.45 -5.78
N THR A 61 26.19 -2.62 -6.32
CA THR A 61 26.45 -1.28 -5.79
C THR A 61 25.21 -0.39 -5.91
N ILE A 62 24.47 -0.53 -7.00
CA ILE A 62 23.22 0.18 -7.24
C ILE A 62 22.14 -0.34 -6.28
N ALA A 63 21.95 -1.67 -6.24
CA ALA A 63 20.92 -2.31 -5.46
C ALA A 63 21.09 -2.10 -3.94
N ALA A 64 22.34 -2.06 -3.44
CA ALA A 64 22.63 -1.88 -2.02
C ALA A 64 22.08 -0.57 -1.43
N GLN A 65 21.88 0.46 -2.23
CA GLN A 65 21.32 1.74 -1.78
C GLN A 65 19.82 1.65 -1.43
N TYR A 66 19.15 0.62 -1.91
CA TYR A 66 17.72 0.40 -1.67
C TYR A 66 17.47 -0.59 -0.52
N VAL A 67 18.52 -1.20 0.01
CA VAL A 67 18.43 -2.09 1.17
C VAL A 67 18.57 -1.28 2.45
N ARG A 68 17.63 -1.43 3.37
CA ARG A 68 17.52 -0.59 4.58
C ARG A 68 18.51 -0.93 5.69
N SER A 69 19.09 -2.11 5.65
CA SER A 69 20.05 -2.60 6.66
C SER A 69 21.32 -3.07 5.98
N PRO A 70 22.45 -3.07 6.69
CA PRO A 70 23.67 -3.67 6.17
C PRO A 70 23.40 -5.12 5.76
N ALA A 71 23.58 -5.42 4.50
CA ALA A 71 23.32 -6.73 3.94
C ALA A 71 24.44 -7.12 2.98
N THR A 72 24.76 -8.40 2.96
CA THR A 72 25.76 -8.96 2.04
C THR A 72 25.06 -9.43 0.76
N VAL A 73 25.67 -9.20 -0.38
CA VAL A 73 25.17 -9.72 -1.66
C VAL A 73 25.43 -11.22 -1.71
N VAL A 74 24.37 -12.00 -1.87
CA VAL A 74 24.44 -13.47 -2.00
C VAL A 74 24.60 -13.90 -3.45
N GLY A 75 24.02 -13.15 -4.37
CA GLY A 75 24.08 -13.48 -5.79
C GLY A 75 23.54 -12.39 -6.70
N VAL A 76 24.03 -12.40 -7.93
CA VAL A 76 23.58 -11.53 -9.01
C VAL A 76 23.23 -12.42 -10.19
N GLU A 77 22.04 -12.25 -10.72
CA GLU A 77 21.52 -13.02 -11.85
C GLU A 77 21.04 -12.07 -12.95
N ILE A 78 21.46 -12.30 -14.17
CA ILE A 78 21.01 -11.54 -15.33
C ILE A 78 19.92 -12.32 -16.01
N GLU A 79 18.75 -11.71 -16.14
CA GLU A 79 17.58 -12.37 -16.70
C GLU A 79 16.71 -11.42 -17.55
N ARG A 80 15.83 -12.01 -18.34
CA ARG A 80 14.78 -11.27 -19.02
C ARG A 80 13.55 -11.23 -18.13
N TYR A 81 13.27 -10.06 -17.56
CA TYR A 81 12.24 -9.88 -16.53
C TYR A 81 11.05 -9.06 -17.06
N THR A 82 9.84 -9.51 -16.73
CA THR A 82 8.61 -8.77 -17.02
C THR A 82 7.94 -8.39 -15.71
N PRO A 83 7.99 -7.11 -15.29
CA PRO A 83 7.35 -6.65 -14.07
C PRO A 83 5.83 -6.87 -14.11
N ARG A 84 5.22 -7.22 -12.96
CA ARG A 84 3.78 -7.50 -12.86
C ARG A 84 2.88 -6.37 -13.35
N LYS A 85 3.35 -5.12 -13.24
CA LYS A 85 2.59 -3.93 -13.63
C LYS A 85 2.89 -3.43 -15.04
N ARG A 86 3.89 -3.99 -15.71
CA ARG A 86 4.35 -3.57 -17.04
C ARG A 86 4.25 -4.76 -18.00
N LYS A 87 3.76 -4.53 -19.22
CA LYS A 87 3.62 -5.60 -20.24
C LYS A 87 4.89 -5.85 -21.03
N ARG A 88 5.93 -5.05 -20.82
CA ARG A 88 7.20 -5.14 -21.57
C ARG A 88 8.23 -5.94 -20.77
N ALA A 89 8.98 -6.79 -21.49
CA ALA A 89 10.13 -7.47 -20.93
C ALA A 89 11.36 -6.53 -20.94
N TYR A 90 12.14 -6.58 -19.88
CA TYR A 90 13.37 -5.83 -19.67
C TYR A 90 14.55 -6.77 -19.56
N ASP A 91 15.73 -6.32 -20.00
CA ASP A 91 17.00 -6.96 -19.66
C ASP A 91 17.36 -6.49 -18.27
N ALA A 92 17.26 -7.36 -17.29
CA ALA A 92 17.31 -7.02 -15.89
C ALA A 92 18.43 -7.74 -15.14
N ALA A 93 18.92 -7.12 -14.07
CA ALA A 93 19.79 -7.76 -13.10
C ALA A 93 19.01 -7.91 -11.78
N ARG A 94 18.95 -9.15 -11.31
CA ARG A 94 18.39 -9.51 -10.00
C ARG A 94 19.52 -9.63 -9.01
N VAL A 95 19.50 -8.83 -7.97
CA VAL A 95 20.46 -8.85 -6.87
C VAL A 95 19.79 -9.36 -5.61
N ARG A 96 20.33 -10.43 -5.03
CA ARG A 96 19.83 -11.02 -3.78
C ARG A 96 20.73 -10.66 -2.62
N PHE A 97 20.11 -10.33 -1.50
CA PHE A 97 20.79 -9.95 -0.27
C PHE A 97 20.51 -10.95 0.86
N ASP A 98 21.53 -11.15 1.69
CA ASP A 98 21.45 -11.94 2.92
C ASP A 98 21.06 -11.01 4.09
N ASP A 99 19.81 -10.58 4.06
CA ASP A 99 19.20 -9.81 5.13
C ASP A 99 18.00 -10.58 5.71
N ASP A 100 17.53 -10.17 6.90
CA ASP A 100 16.35 -10.77 7.55
C ASP A 100 15.10 -10.73 6.65
N GLY A 101 15.07 -9.81 5.72
CA GLY A 101 14.02 -9.63 4.73
C GLY A 101 14.12 -10.55 3.54
N ALA A 102 15.26 -11.22 3.31
CA ALA A 102 15.58 -11.91 2.06
C ALA A 102 15.26 -11.02 0.87
N THR A 103 15.84 -9.81 0.89
CA THR A 103 15.56 -8.75 -0.08
C THR A 103 16.13 -9.11 -1.44
N GLU A 104 15.30 -8.99 -2.46
CA GLU A 104 15.70 -9.13 -3.86
C GLU A 104 15.35 -7.83 -4.59
N ILE A 105 16.36 -7.24 -5.24
CA ILE A 105 16.20 -6.02 -6.04
C ILE A 105 16.37 -6.39 -7.52
N VAL A 106 15.38 -6.08 -8.32
CA VAL A 106 15.42 -6.25 -9.77
C VAL A 106 15.55 -4.88 -10.42
N LEU A 107 16.62 -4.66 -11.15
CA LEU A 107 16.92 -3.40 -11.83
C LEU A 107 17.03 -3.59 -13.35
N ASP A 108 16.60 -2.57 -14.09
CA ASP A 108 16.79 -2.51 -15.55
C ASP A 108 18.27 -2.21 -15.84
N ARG A 109 18.90 -3.06 -16.61
CA ARG A 109 20.32 -2.91 -16.98
C ARG A 109 20.60 -1.73 -17.90
N GLN A 110 19.60 -1.24 -18.63
CA GLN A 110 19.80 -0.11 -19.54
C GLN A 110 19.73 1.24 -18.81
N THR A 111 18.84 1.33 -17.81
CA THR A 111 18.55 2.63 -17.15
C THR A 111 18.96 2.68 -15.69
N GLY A 112 19.23 1.53 -15.04
CA GLY A 112 19.44 1.43 -13.60
C GLY A 112 18.16 1.61 -12.77
N GLU A 113 17.01 1.73 -13.41
CA GLU A 113 15.72 1.88 -12.72
C GLU A 113 15.40 0.60 -11.95
N ILE A 114 14.94 0.76 -10.72
CA ILE A 114 14.44 -0.38 -9.95
C ILE A 114 13.07 -0.78 -10.52
N LEU A 115 13.01 -1.97 -11.08
CA LEU A 115 11.80 -2.55 -11.65
C LEU A 115 10.92 -3.18 -10.58
N GLU A 116 11.55 -3.87 -9.64
CA GLU A 116 10.85 -4.52 -8.53
C GLU A 116 11.79 -4.64 -7.31
N ASP A 117 11.21 -4.45 -6.14
CA ASP A 117 11.82 -4.67 -4.85
C ASP A 117 11.00 -5.77 -4.17
N GLU A 118 11.55 -6.97 -4.06
CA GLU A 118 10.93 -8.12 -3.44
C GLU A 118 11.65 -8.46 -2.13
N GLY A 119 10.90 -8.52 -1.04
CA GLY A 119 11.42 -8.91 0.26
C GLY A 119 10.33 -9.55 1.11
N ARG A 120 10.73 -10.28 2.15
CA ARG A 120 9.79 -10.90 3.10
C ARG A 120 8.84 -9.88 3.70
N TRP A 121 9.35 -8.71 4.07
CA TRP A 121 8.56 -7.63 4.65
C TRP A 121 7.51 -7.09 3.68
N ARG A 122 7.82 -7.00 2.40
CA ARG A 122 6.86 -6.62 1.38
C ARG A 122 5.77 -7.68 1.20
N LYS A 123 6.15 -8.97 1.24
CA LYS A 123 5.19 -10.09 1.20
C LYS A 123 4.26 -10.07 2.41
N VAL A 124 4.82 -9.83 3.62
CA VAL A 124 4.03 -9.68 4.85
C VAL A 124 3.12 -8.44 4.77
N HIS A 125 3.66 -7.29 4.36
CA HIS A 125 2.87 -6.07 4.20
C HIS A 125 1.71 -6.28 3.21
N PHE A 126 1.98 -6.93 2.08
CA PHE A 126 0.96 -7.24 1.08
C PHE A 126 -0.10 -8.20 1.64
N ALA A 127 0.31 -9.23 2.39
CA ALA A 127 -0.62 -10.15 3.05
C ALA A 127 -1.50 -9.43 4.10
N VAL A 128 -0.90 -8.54 4.91
CA VAL A 128 -1.63 -7.71 5.87
C VAL A 128 -2.60 -6.76 5.16
N MET A 129 -2.18 -6.13 4.07
CA MET A 129 -3.05 -5.26 3.27
C MET A 129 -4.20 -6.05 2.62
N GLN A 130 -3.92 -7.25 2.12
CA GLN A 130 -4.95 -8.14 1.59
C GLN A 130 -5.95 -8.57 2.67
N LEU A 131 -5.45 -8.90 3.87
CA LEU A 131 -6.27 -9.21 5.02
C LEU A 131 -7.09 -8.00 5.46
N HIS A 132 -6.48 -6.81 5.50
CA HIS A 132 -7.17 -5.58 5.86
C HIS A 132 -8.26 -5.21 4.84
N GLN A 133 -8.01 -5.45 3.57
CA GLN A 133 -8.99 -5.23 2.50
C GLN A 133 -10.02 -6.38 2.39
N LEU A 134 -9.87 -7.45 3.19
CA LEU A 134 -10.72 -8.65 3.17
C LEU A 134 -10.87 -9.27 1.76
N ASN A 135 -9.90 -9.02 0.89
CA ASN A 135 -9.88 -9.54 -0.49
C ASN A 135 -9.46 -11.02 -0.56
N PHE A 136 -9.26 -11.67 0.60
CA PHE A 136 -8.72 -13.03 0.68
C PHE A 136 -9.59 -14.09 0.03
N PHE A 137 -10.89 -13.83 -0.09
CA PHE A 137 -11.86 -14.81 -0.61
C PHE A 137 -12.57 -14.38 -1.90
N GLY A 138 -12.07 -13.34 -2.59
CA GLY A 138 -12.73 -12.85 -3.80
C GLY A 138 -14.11 -12.22 -3.55
N PHE A 139 -14.50 -12.02 -2.30
CA PHE A 139 -15.73 -11.34 -1.92
C PHE A 139 -15.48 -9.84 -1.90
N GLU A 140 -15.43 -9.24 -3.07
CA GLU A 140 -15.35 -7.80 -3.21
C GLU A 140 -16.45 -7.13 -2.36
N LYS A 141 -16.03 -6.31 -1.38
CA LYS A 141 -16.89 -5.41 -0.59
C LYS A 141 -17.97 -6.05 0.30
N THR A 142 -18.34 -7.31 0.09
CA THR A 142 -19.40 -7.97 0.87
C THR A 142 -18.97 -8.27 2.30
N LEU A 143 -17.67 -8.56 2.52
CA LEU A 143 -17.11 -8.87 3.84
C LEU A 143 -16.91 -7.65 4.74
N LEU A 144 -16.80 -6.44 4.17
CA LEU A 144 -16.80 -5.19 4.97
C LEU A 144 -18.15 -4.99 5.67
N ASN A 145 -19.20 -5.56 5.15
CA ASN A 145 -20.53 -5.52 5.75
C ASN A 145 -20.69 -6.53 6.91
N ILE A 146 -19.88 -7.60 6.97
CA ILE A 146 -19.97 -8.62 8.01
C ILE A 146 -19.71 -8.06 9.43
N PRO A 147 -18.61 -7.31 9.72
CA PRO A 147 -18.47 -6.68 11.02
C PRO A 147 -19.44 -5.50 11.23
N GLY A 148 -19.92 -4.86 10.17
CA GLY A 148 -20.91 -3.80 10.25
C GLY A 148 -22.29 -4.30 10.72
N VAL A 149 -22.68 -5.49 10.34
CA VAL A 149 -23.98 -6.09 10.75
C VAL A 149 -24.08 -6.31 12.26
N PRO A 150 -23.12 -6.94 12.96
CA PRO A 150 -23.14 -7.05 14.42
C PRO A 150 -23.16 -5.71 15.13
N ILE A 151 -22.40 -4.71 14.66
CA ILE A 151 -22.38 -3.36 15.24
C ILE A 151 -23.75 -2.70 15.06
N LEU A 152 -24.36 -2.82 13.89
CA LEU A 152 -25.70 -2.32 13.63
C LEU A 152 -26.73 -2.99 14.54
N LEU A 153 -26.67 -4.32 14.68
CA LEU A 153 -27.57 -5.08 15.57
C LEU A 153 -27.39 -4.69 17.03
N MET A 154 -26.15 -4.54 17.50
CA MET A 154 -25.86 -4.04 18.85
C MET A 154 -26.43 -2.64 19.10
N SER A 155 -26.23 -1.73 18.14
CA SER A 155 -26.77 -0.37 18.23
C SER A 155 -28.30 -0.37 18.24
N LEU A 156 -28.93 -1.18 17.40
CA LEU A 156 -30.38 -1.31 17.34
C LEU A 156 -30.95 -1.92 18.62
N SER A 157 -30.31 -2.96 19.16
CA SER A 157 -30.72 -3.58 20.43
C SER A 157 -30.60 -2.63 21.60
N GLY A 158 -29.54 -1.83 21.66
CA GLY A 158 -29.37 -0.78 22.65
C GLY A 158 -30.47 0.29 22.59
N LEU A 159 -30.84 0.72 21.38
CA LEU A 159 -31.91 1.69 21.17
C LEU A 159 -33.28 1.13 21.58
N LEU A 160 -33.55 -0.13 21.25
CA LEU A 160 -34.79 -0.82 21.66
C LEU A 160 -34.88 -0.95 23.17
N LEU A 161 -33.81 -1.42 23.83
CA LEU A 161 -33.76 -1.52 25.30
C LEU A 161 -33.99 -0.16 25.97
N TRP A 162 -33.34 0.90 25.47
CA TRP A 162 -33.56 2.25 25.97
C TRP A 162 -35.02 2.69 25.80
N GLY A 163 -35.61 2.45 24.64
CA GLY A 163 -37.03 2.72 24.36
C GLY A 163 -37.97 2.01 25.32
N PHE A 164 -37.74 0.70 25.55
CA PHE A 164 -38.54 -0.10 26.51
C PHE A 164 -38.40 0.41 27.95
N HIS A 165 -37.19 0.73 28.41
CA HIS A 165 -36.98 1.30 29.72
C HIS A 165 -37.68 2.65 29.89
N ARG A 166 -37.62 3.52 28.91
CA ARG A 166 -38.31 4.80 28.94
C ARG A 166 -39.83 4.67 28.91
N ALA A 167 -40.38 3.70 28.15
CA ALA A 167 -41.82 3.44 28.13
C ALA A 167 -42.30 2.87 29.47
N ARG A 168 -41.51 2.00 30.10
CA ARG A 168 -41.83 1.42 31.42
C ARG A 168 -41.81 2.46 32.53
N ALA A 169 -40.83 3.34 32.52
CA ALA A 169 -40.73 4.47 33.46
C ALA A 169 -41.92 5.43 33.34
N ARG A 170 -42.39 5.72 32.11
CA ARG A 170 -43.58 6.55 31.89
C ARG A 170 -44.84 5.90 32.41
N ARG A 171 -45.04 4.57 32.21
CA ARG A 171 -46.18 3.85 32.74
C ARG A 171 -46.19 3.86 34.27
N ALA A 172 -45.06 3.58 34.91
CA ALA A 172 -44.96 3.62 36.36
C ALA A 172 -45.25 5.04 36.95
N ALA A 173 -44.86 6.08 36.24
CA ALA A 173 -45.18 7.46 36.64
C ALA A 173 -46.67 7.76 36.52
N VAL A 174 -47.36 7.28 35.48
CA VAL A 174 -48.80 7.44 35.28
C VAL A 174 -49.56 6.65 36.33
N ASP A 175 -49.17 5.40 36.61
CA ASP A 175 -49.80 4.52 37.60
C ASP A 175 -49.61 5.11 39.02
N GLY A 176 -48.45 5.65 39.34
CA GLY A 176 -48.20 6.35 40.59
C GLY A 176 -49.07 7.60 40.78
N LEU A 177 -49.25 8.37 39.69
CA LEU A 177 -50.14 9.53 39.70
C LEU A 177 -51.62 9.13 39.92
N ALA A 178 -52.07 8.06 39.26
CA ALA A 178 -53.43 7.53 39.40
C ALA A 178 -53.69 7.04 40.84
N ALA A 179 -52.75 6.33 41.47
CA ALA A 179 -52.79 5.90 42.83
C ALA A 179 -52.86 7.10 43.83
N ALA A 180 -52.05 8.11 43.58
CA ALA A 180 -52.04 9.34 44.42
C ALA A 180 -53.35 10.16 44.32
N VAL A 181 -54.01 10.15 43.16
CA VAL A 181 -55.30 10.80 42.95
C VAL A 181 -56.41 9.98 43.65
N SER A 182 -56.37 8.66 43.53
CA SER A 182 -57.35 7.78 44.16
C SER A 182 -57.32 7.83 45.71
N SER A 183 -56.14 8.04 46.30
CA SER A 183 -55.98 8.17 47.75
C SER A 183 -56.46 9.50 48.34
N ARG A 184 -56.69 10.49 47.50
CA ARG A 184 -57.17 11.85 47.91
C ARG A 184 -58.69 12.04 47.79
N VAL A 185 -59.42 11.09 47.24
CA VAL A 185 -60.88 11.15 47.20
C VAL A 185 -61.39 10.84 48.61
N PRO A 186 -61.96 11.83 49.32
CA PRO A 186 -62.52 11.54 50.66
C PRO A 186 -63.72 10.64 50.50
N THR A 187 -63.74 9.52 51.22
CA THR A 187 -64.95 8.69 51.41
C THR A 187 -66.03 9.54 51.99
N ALA A 188 -67.13 9.70 51.28
CA ALA A 188 -68.30 10.42 51.78
C ALA A 188 -68.74 9.81 53.16
N PRO A 189 -69.12 10.66 54.12
CA PRO A 189 -69.54 10.11 55.38
C PRO A 189 -70.80 9.29 55.22
N GLU A 190 -70.76 8.07 55.79
CA GLU A 190 -71.94 7.19 55.91
C GLU A 190 -73.06 7.93 56.64
N GLU A 191 -74.12 8.18 55.91
CA GLU A 191 -75.31 8.77 56.47
C GLU A 191 -75.97 7.71 57.44
N THR A 192 -75.71 7.88 58.71
CA THR A 192 -76.35 7.05 59.76
C THR A 192 -77.81 7.46 59.84
N THR A 193 -78.67 6.61 59.17
CA THR A 193 -80.16 6.68 59.37
C THR A 193 -80.53 6.02 60.69
N HIS A 194 -80.77 6.84 61.69
CA HIS A 194 -81.45 6.40 62.89
C HIS A 194 -82.98 6.47 62.68
N ALA A 195 -83.70 5.34 62.76
CA ALA A 195 -85.09 5.18 62.92
C ALA A 195 -85.37 4.89 64.40
#